data_f74910931fa75517a70e55f4d6edf710
#
_entry.id   f74910931fa75517a70e55f4d6edf710
#
_cell.length_a   1.000
_cell.length_b   1.000
_cell.length_c   1.000
_cell.angle_alpha   90.00
_cell.angle_beta   90.00
_cell.angle_gamma   90.00
#
_symmetry.space_group_name_H-M   'P 1'
#
loop_
_entity.id
_entity.type
_entity.pdbx_description
1 polymer ?
#
loop_
_entity_poly.entity_id
_entity_poly.type
_entity_poly.pdbx_seq_one_letter_code
_entity_poly.pdbx_strand_id
1 'polypeptide(L)'
;MQLTDKIFKGLYRRGVMLEQMKEPALSRTVKQMEPAEPCENPRDIDALSPEEILRAAEEADIVDETDGRPLAEKLREAMGSGTMLLIDAIDDEPYVSSQMGPMLALRDQCAGGIRLAARALGTTDATVLVYRHISDSEVAIPRNIGGIPIKRVGGKYPAQCQMEEELAERYSGKGSWLLCGACAMIHLYRAAVEGRPQTTTFVTVAGNCVGFPRNVEAPLGTPVLELLKLCGLTERPTRVILGGPLTGTATEDLRNEKVELSTTAVLAIRDDKHEYSYTCIGCGRCTAVCPQGLNPMRILQELRRGNRRAAEELGIEDCTQCTCCSYICPSRQSVAGEILLYRQKMKGGEEP
;
A
#
# COMPACT_ATOMS: atom_id res chain seq x y z
N MET A 1 20.03 14.19 2.55
CA MET A 1 19.44 13.07 3.28
C MET A 1 17.95 13.26 3.23
N GLN A 2 17.26 12.44 2.45
CA GLN A 2 15.82 12.55 2.19
C GLN A 2 15.00 12.24 3.45
N LEU A 3 13.75 12.69 3.52
CA LEU A 3 12.88 12.53 4.68
C LEU A 3 12.66 11.04 5.01
N THR A 4 12.58 10.17 4.00
CA THR A 4 12.52 8.71 4.10
C THR A 4 13.73 8.13 4.82
N ASP A 5 14.96 8.52 4.43
CA ASP A 5 16.17 8.10 5.14
C ASP A 5 16.13 8.51 6.62
N LYS A 6 15.53 9.67 6.92
CA LYS A 6 15.35 10.13 8.30
C LYS A 6 14.27 9.35 9.04
N ILE A 7 13.19 9.00 8.36
CA ILE A 7 12.14 8.15 8.90
C ILE A 7 12.70 6.76 9.18
N PHE A 8 13.34 6.13 8.19
CA PHE A 8 13.94 4.80 8.34
C PHE A 8 15.06 4.79 9.38
N LYS A 9 15.98 5.76 9.38
CA LYS A 9 17.02 5.87 10.43
C LYS A 9 16.44 6.18 11.81
N GLY A 10 15.31 6.87 11.90
CA GLY A 10 14.58 7.07 13.15
C GLY A 10 13.98 5.78 13.70
N LEU A 11 13.52 4.91 12.81
CA LEU A 11 13.00 3.58 13.12
C LEU A 11 14.13 2.61 13.54
N TYR A 12 15.27 2.63 12.84
CA TYR A 12 16.48 1.89 13.20
C TYR A 12 17.01 2.25 14.59
N ARG A 13 16.81 3.49 15.03
CA ARG A 13 17.24 3.94 16.37
C ARG A 13 16.32 3.49 17.51
N ARG A 14 15.16 2.92 17.21
CA ARG A 14 14.27 2.38 18.26
C ARG A 14 14.73 1.08 18.88
N GLY A 15 15.97 0.65 18.56
CA GLY A 15 16.59 -0.53 19.08
C GLY A 15 15.58 -1.66 19.26
N VAL A 16 15.70 -2.66 18.49
CA VAL A 16 15.20 -4.01 18.56
C VAL A 16 14.32 -4.44 17.39
N MET A 17 13.26 -3.70 16.99
CA MET A 17 12.40 -4.21 15.95
C MET A 17 12.92 -4.02 14.52
N LEU A 18 13.63 -2.96 14.27
CA LEU A 18 13.95 -2.53 12.90
C LEU A 18 15.34 -2.93 12.43
N GLU A 19 16.31 -3.07 13.33
CA GLU A 19 17.61 -3.64 12.98
C GLU A 19 17.50 -5.13 12.60
N GLN A 20 16.43 -5.79 13.06
CA GLN A 20 16.17 -7.20 12.79
C GLN A 20 15.13 -7.42 11.67
N MET A 21 14.34 -6.42 11.33
CA MET A 21 13.48 -6.51 10.14
C MET A 21 14.37 -6.43 8.91
N LYS A 22 14.57 -7.58 8.27
CA LYS A 22 15.06 -7.58 6.91
C LYS A 22 14.02 -6.85 6.07
N GLU A 23 14.38 -5.70 5.50
CA GLU A 23 13.55 -5.08 4.49
C GLU A 23 13.18 -6.17 3.48
N PRO A 24 11.89 -6.33 3.13
CA PRO A 24 11.58 -7.14 2.00
C PRO A 24 12.40 -6.53 0.88
N ALA A 25 13.41 -7.25 0.40
CA ALA A 25 14.08 -6.84 -0.81
C ALA A 25 12.92 -6.53 -1.75
N LEU A 26 12.87 -5.31 -2.29
CA LEU A 26 11.95 -4.95 -3.35
C LEU A 26 12.28 -5.90 -4.49
N SER A 27 11.81 -7.12 -4.32
CA SER A 27 12.20 -8.26 -5.09
C SER A 27 11.56 -8.07 -6.45
N ARG A 28 12.39 -8.04 -7.48
CA ARG A 28 11.92 -8.13 -8.87
C ARG A 28 11.32 -9.50 -9.17
N THR A 29 11.13 -10.32 -8.15
CA THR A 29 10.56 -11.67 -8.27
C THR A 29 9.39 -11.78 -7.32
N VAL A 30 8.32 -12.38 -7.82
CA VAL A 30 7.15 -12.79 -7.04
C VAL A 30 7.19 -14.31 -6.93
N LYS A 31 7.08 -14.85 -5.71
CA LYS A 31 6.95 -16.27 -5.51
C LYS A 31 5.48 -16.64 -5.64
N GLN A 32 5.17 -17.51 -6.59
CA GLN A 32 3.85 -18.13 -6.69
C GLN A 32 3.75 -19.28 -5.67
N MET A 33 2.64 -19.33 -4.91
CA MET A 33 2.33 -20.48 -4.05
C MET A 33 1.94 -21.68 -4.88
N GLU A 34 1.12 -21.45 -5.91
CA GLU A 34 0.69 -22.44 -6.87
C GLU A 34 1.19 -22.01 -8.25
N PRO A 35 2.07 -22.81 -8.90
CA PRO A 35 2.49 -22.52 -10.26
C PRO A 35 1.28 -22.51 -11.18
N ALA A 36 1.10 -21.43 -11.92
CA ALA A 36 0.07 -21.37 -12.94
C ALA A 36 0.48 -22.23 -14.14
N GLU A 37 -0.43 -23.01 -14.67
CA GLU A 37 -0.21 -23.70 -15.93
C GLU A 37 -0.01 -22.68 -17.06
N PRO A 38 0.94 -22.89 -17.96
CA PRO A 38 1.12 -22.03 -19.12
C PRO A 38 -0.13 -22.03 -19.99
N CYS A 39 -0.55 -20.86 -20.44
CA CYS A 39 -1.61 -20.75 -21.41
C CYS A 39 -1.12 -21.28 -22.77
N GLU A 40 -1.73 -22.35 -23.27
CA GLU A 40 -1.34 -22.97 -24.55
C GLU A 40 -1.65 -22.08 -25.76
N ASN A 41 -2.72 -21.30 -25.70
CA ASN A 41 -3.22 -20.46 -26.79
C ASN A 41 -3.56 -19.06 -26.30
N PRO A 42 -2.58 -18.19 -26.03
CA PRO A 42 -2.84 -16.82 -25.61
C PRO A 42 -3.50 -16.02 -26.75
N ARG A 43 -4.54 -15.24 -26.41
CA ARG A 43 -5.18 -14.37 -27.38
C ARG A 43 -4.27 -13.21 -27.76
N ASP A 44 -4.34 -12.79 -29.01
CA ASP A 44 -3.59 -11.61 -29.46
C ASP A 44 -4.16 -10.35 -28.80
N ILE A 45 -3.31 -9.64 -28.04
CA ILE A 45 -3.66 -8.41 -27.33
C ILE A 45 -4.15 -7.31 -28.31
N ASP A 46 -3.61 -7.30 -29.54
CA ASP A 46 -3.93 -6.28 -30.53
C ASP A 46 -5.23 -6.57 -31.29
N ALA A 47 -5.75 -7.78 -31.23
CA ALA A 47 -6.99 -8.20 -31.86
C ALA A 47 -8.24 -7.98 -30.97
N LEU A 48 -8.07 -7.73 -29.67
CA LEU A 48 -9.18 -7.61 -28.71
C LEU A 48 -9.92 -6.28 -28.87
N SER A 49 -11.25 -6.32 -29.03
CA SER A 49 -12.10 -5.15 -29.00
C SER A 49 -12.33 -4.61 -27.59
N PRO A 50 -12.72 -3.34 -27.42
CA PRO A 50 -13.08 -2.76 -26.12
C PRO A 50 -14.11 -3.59 -25.35
N GLU A 51 -15.14 -4.08 -26.04
CA GLU A 51 -16.23 -4.87 -25.47
C GLU A 51 -15.74 -6.24 -24.98
N GLU A 52 -14.82 -6.87 -25.72
CA GLU A 52 -14.21 -8.14 -25.30
C GLU A 52 -13.31 -7.98 -24.07
N ILE A 53 -12.58 -6.85 -23.97
CA ILE A 53 -11.73 -6.51 -22.80
C ILE A 53 -12.63 -6.31 -21.57
N LEU A 54 -13.70 -5.54 -21.69
CA LEU A 54 -14.64 -5.31 -20.59
C LEU A 54 -15.30 -6.60 -20.12
N ARG A 55 -15.74 -7.44 -21.08
CA ARG A 55 -16.33 -8.74 -20.79
C ARG A 55 -15.33 -9.65 -20.07
N ALA A 56 -14.08 -9.70 -20.52
CA ALA A 56 -13.04 -10.50 -19.86
C ALA A 56 -12.79 -10.03 -18.42
N ALA A 57 -12.80 -8.70 -18.17
CA ALA A 57 -12.67 -8.15 -16.83
C ALA A 57 -13.85 -8.51 -15.92
N GLU A 58 -15.06 -8.52 -16.47
CA GLU A 58 -16.32 -8.87 -15.78
C GLU A 58 -16.39 -10.37 -15.47
N GLU A 59 -16.15 -11.23 -16.47
CA GLU A 59 -16.17 -12.69 -16.32
C GLU A 59 -15.07 -13.21 -15.36
N ALA A 60 -13.94 -12.49 -15.27
CA ALA A 60 -12.85 -12.79 -14.36
C ALA A 60 -13.04 -12.21 -12.95
N ASP A 61 -14.11 -11.48 -12.71
CA ASP A 61 -14.46 -10.83 -11.45
C ASP A 61 -13.31 -9.97 -10.89
N ILE A 62 -12.67 -9.17 -11.77
CA ILE A 62 -11.52 -8.36 -11.39
C ILE A 62 -11.96 -7.18 -10.52
N VAL A 63 -11.45 -7.16 -9.32
CA VAL A 63 -11.58 -6.05 -8.35
C VAL A 63 -10.29 -5.23 -8.36
N ASP A 64 -10.43 -3.93 -8.51
CA ASP A 64 -9.32 -2.99 -8.44
C ASP A 64 -8.93 -2.77 -6.96
N GLU A 65 -7.68 -3.02 -6.65
CA GLU A 65 -7.15 -2.91 -5.29
C GLU A 65 -7.09 -1.47 -4.76
N THR A 66 -7.20 -0.46 -5.63
CA THR A 66 -7.13 0.96 -5.22
C THR A 66 -8.36 1.42 -4.46
N ASP A 67 -9.53 0.93 -4.83
CA ASP A 67 -10.82 1.37 -4.26
C ASP A 67 -11.81 0.22 -3.98
N GLY A 68 -11.43 -1.02 -4.28
CA GLY A 68 -12.26 -2.21 -4.08
C GLY A 68 -13.44 -2.34 -5.06
N ARG A 69 -13.46 -1.54 -6.14
CA ARG A 69 -14.53 -1.57 -7.15
C ARG A 69 -14.23 -2.57 -8.27
N PRO A 70 -15.27 -3.15 -8.90
CA PRO A 70 -15.10 -3.95 -10.11
C PRO A 70 -14.41 -3.15 -11.22
N LEU A 71 -13.32 -3.67 -11.76
CA LEU A 71 -12.53 -2.99 -12.79
C LEU A 71 -13.37 -2.71 -14.05
N ALA A 72 -14.24 -3.65 -14.45
CA ALA A 72 -15.10 -3.49 -15.60
C ALA A 72 -16.06 -2.29 -15.47
N GLU A 73 -16.59 -2.03 -14.28
CA GLU A 73 -17.46 -0.87 -14.01
C GLU A 73 -16.66 0.43 -14.12
N LYS A 74 -15.49 0.50 -13.49
CA LYS A 74 -14.60 1.68 -13.55
C LYS A 74 -14.25 2.04 -14.99
N LEU A 75 -13.85 1.06 -15.79
CA LEU A 75 -13.49 1.27 -17.19
C LEU A 75 -14.73 1.74 -18.00
N ARG A 76 -15.91 1.14 -17.79
CA ARG A 76 -17.15 1.46 -18.50
C ARG A 76 -17.62 2.89 -18.22
N GLU A 77 -17.54 3.35 -16.97
CA GLU A 77 -17.90 4.72 -16.57
C GLU A 77 -16.97 5.78 -17.19
N ALA A 78 -15.71 5.44 -17.42
CA ALA A 78 -14.70 6.36 -17.93
C ALA A 78 -14.55 6.35 -19.46
N MET A 79 -15.25 5.45 -20.16
CA MET A 79 -15.19 5.35 -21.62
C MET A 79 -15.63 6.64 -22.34
N GLY A 80 -14.94 6.97 -23.43
CA GLY A 80 -15.33 8.06 -24.33
C GLY A 80 -15.11 9.48 -23.80
N SER A 81 -14.55 9.64 -22.62
CA SER A 81 -14.34 10.96 -21.97
C SER A 81 -12.98 11.61 -22.26
N GLY A 82 -12.12 11.02 -23.10
CA GLY A 82 -10.74 11.48 -23.28
C GLY A 82 -9.91 11.33 -22.00
N THR A 83 -10.22 10.33 -21.20
CA THR A 83 -9.69 10.11 -19.86
C THR A 83 -8.25 9.61 -19.92
N MET A 84 -7.35 10.26 -19.17
CA MET A 84 -6.00 9.76 -18.93
C MET A 84 -6.05 8.55 -17.99
N LEU A 85 -5.29 7.48 -18.30
CA LEU A 85 -5.18 6.31 -17.44
C LEU A 85 -3.96 6.43 -16.53
N LEU A 86 -4.20 6.50 -15.23
CA LEU A 86 -3.16 6.50 -14.20
C LEU A 86 -3.12 5.14 -13.53
N ILE A 87 -1.93 4.57 -13.42
CA ILE A 87 -1.72 3.27 -12.79
C ILE A 87 -1.01 3.44 -11.46
N ASP A 88 -1.69 3.07 -10.41
CA ASP A 88 -1.16 3.09 -9.06
C ASP A 88 -0.25 1.87 -8.82
N ALA A 89 1.04 2.11 -8.68
CA ALA A 89 2.04 1.16 -8.22
C ALA A 89 2.74 1.68 -6.95
N ILE A 90 1.98 2.42 -6.13
CA ILE A 90 2.46 3.01 -4.89
C ILE A 90 2.15 2.06 -3.75
N ASP A 91 3.16 1.73 -2.99
CA ASP A 91 2.98 1.02 -1.73
C ASP A 91 2.78 2.05 -0.62
N ASP A 92 1.61 2.02 0.01
CA ASP A 92 1.12 3.06 0.93
C ASP A 92 1.92 3.16 2.23
N GLU A 93 2.61 2.08 2.60
CA GLU A 93 3.25 1.97 3.90
C GLU A 93 4.68 1.42 3.82
N PRO A 94 5.52 1.73 4.81
CA PRO A 94 6.84 1.09 4.93
C PRO A 94 6.71 -0.44 5.00
N TYR A 95 7.69 -1.16 4.47
CA TYR A 95 7.76 -2.63 4.43
C TYR A 95 6.70 -3.32 3.56
N VAL A 96 5.87 -2.59 2.85
CA VAL A 96 4.93 -3.10 1.87
C VAL A 96 5.51 -2.87 0.47
N SER A 97 5.40 -3.86 -0.40
CA SER A 97 5.81 -3.78 -1.81
C SER A 97 4.88 -4.61 -2.72
N SER A 98 3.64 -4.78 -2.29
CA SER A 98 2.65 -5.62 -2.96
C SER A 98 2.11 -5.01 -4.26
N GLN A 99 2.38 -3.73 -4.53
CA GLN A 99 2.01 -3.05 -5.76
C GLN A 99 3.20 -2.95 -6.71
N MET A 100 4.26 -2.27 -6.28
CA MET A 100 5.43 -2.06 -7.12
C MET A 100 6.22 -3.34 -7.38
N GLY A 101 6.34 -4.24 -6.42
CA GLY A 101 7.04 -5.51 -6.57
C GLY A 101 6.48 -6.35 -7.72
N PRO A 102 5.18 -6.70 -7.74
CA PRO A 102 4.52 -7.39 -8.85
C PRO A 102 4.62 -6.64 -10.18
N MET A 103 4.41 -5.32 -10.19
CA MET A 103 4.56 -4.49 -11.39
C MET A 103 5.96 -4.65 -12.02
N LEU A 104 7.02 -4.67 -11.21
CA LEU A 104 8.39 -4.86 -11.69
C LEU A 104 8.71 -6.31 -12.08
N ALA A 105 8.15 -7.28 -11.36
CA ALA A 105 8.36 -8.71 -11.61
C ALA A 105 7.63 -9.19 -12.86
N LEU A 106 6.41 -8.74 -13.07
CA LEU A 106 5.48 -9.14 -14.13
C LEU A 106 5.24 -7.98 -15.10
N ARG A 107 6.32 -7.25 -15.43
CA ARG A 107 6.25 -6.00 -16.20
C ARG A 107 5.53 -6.13 -17.55
N ASP A 108 5.71 -7.25 -18.22
CA ASP A 108 5.11 -7.47 -19.55
C ASP A 108 3.61 -7.70 -19.44
N GLN A 109 3.16 -8.44 -18.42
CA GLN A 109 1.74 -8.62 -18.11
C GLN A 109 1.11 -7.31 -17.65
N CYS A 110 1.77 -6.56 -16.77
CA CYS A 110 1.30 -5.25 -16.33
C CYS A 110 1.18 -4.26 -17.52
N ALA A 111 2.21 -4.15 -18.34
CA ALA A 111 2.18 -3.29 -19.53
C ALA A 111 1.11 -3.73 -20.53
N GLY A 112 0.92 -5.04 -20.71
CA GLY A 112 -0.16 -5.60 -21.54
C GLY A 112 -1.53 -5.21 -21.03
N GLY A 113 -1.78 -5.36 -19.73
CA GLY A 113 -3.03 -4.96 -19.09
C GLY A 113 -3.32 -3.47 -19.21
N ILE A 114 -2.28 -2.63 -19.03
CA ILE A 114 -2.43 -1.17 -19.21
C ILE A 114 -2.83 -0.84 -20.66
N ARG A 115 -2.23 -1.50 -21.67
CA ARG A 115 -2.61 -1.28 -23.07
C ARG A 115 -4.05 -1.73 -23.34
N LEU A 116 -4.49 -2.84 -22.74
CA LEU A 116 -5.88 -3.31 -22.83
C LEU A 116 -6.84 -2.29 -22.19
N ALA A 117 -6.56 -1.83 -20.96
CA ALA A 117 -7.37 -0.82 -20.29
C ALA A 117 -7.43 0.50 -21.08
N ALA A 118 -6.29 0.97 -21.59
CA ALA A 118 -6.22 2.17 -22.42
C ALA A 118 -7.04 2.02 -23.72
N ARG A 119 -7.00 0.84 -24.35
CA ARG A 119 -7.85 0.53 -25.53
C ARG A 119 -9.32 0.54 -25.19
N ALA A 120 -9.72 -0.08 -24.06
CA ALA A 120 -11.10 -0.06 -23.60
C ALA A 120 -11.62 1.38 -23.38
N LEU A 121 -10.76 2.25 -22.84
CA LEU A 121 -11.06 3.67 -22.62
C LEU A 121 -11.03 4.51 -23.92
N GLY A 122 -10.42 4.02 -25.00
CA GLY A 122 -10.18 4.78 -26.22
C GLY A 122 -9.09 5.87 -26.04
N THR A 123 -8.13 5.67 -25.13
CA THR A 123 -7.03 6.61 -24.86
C THR A 123 -5.66 6.01 -25.20
N THR A 124 -4.70 6.89 -25.50
CA THR A 124 -3.28 6.54 -25.63
C THR A 124 -2.44 7.11 -24.48
N ASP A 125 -3.07 7.90 -23.59
CA ASP A 125 -2.40 8.58 -22.50
C ASP A 125 -2.49 7.74 -21.23
N ALA A 126 -1.42 7.00 -20.94
CA ALA A 126 -1.27 6.18 -19.75
C ALA A 126 0.03 6.47 -19.03
N THR A 127 0.01 6.49 -17.70
CA THR A 127 1.18 6.75 -16.86
C THR A 127 1.15 5.87 -15.62
N VAL A 128 2.27 5.22 -15.30
CA VAL A 128 2.43 4.49 -14.04
C VAL A 128 2.97 5.45 -12.97
N LEU A 129 2.39 5.37 -11.78
CA LEU A 129 2.75 6.17 -10.62
C LEU A 129 3.49 5.29 -9.61
N VAL A 130 4.64 5.78 -9.12
CA VAL A 130 5.42 5.11 -8.08
C VAL A 130 5.77 6.10 -6.97
N TYR A 131 6.05 5.59 -5.78
CA TYR A 131 6.38 6.43 -4.63
C TYR A 131 7.67 7.22 -4.85
N ARG A 132 7.65 8.53 -4.57
CA ARG A 132 8.75 9.46 -4.86
C ARG A 132 10.06 9.12 -4.15
N HIS A 133 9.97 8.63 -2.92
CA HIS A 133 11.13 8.46 -2.05
C HIS A 133 11.74 7.06 -2.07
N ILE A 134 11.40 6.26 -3.07
CA ILE A 134 12.11 4.99 -3.29
C ILE A 134 13.55 5.31 -3.66
N SER A 135 14.49 4.73 -2.93
CA SER A 135 15.90 4.89 -3.20
C SER A 135 16.30 4.14 -4.47
N ASP A 136 16.91 4.84 -5.42
CA ASP A 136 17.43 4.21 -6.64
C ASP A 136 18.58 3.24 -6.37
N SER A 137 19.19 3.31 -5.17
CA SER A 137 20.21 2.33 -4.73
C SER A 137 19.61 1.00 -4.30
N GLU A 138 18.33 0.98 -3.91
CA GLU A 138 17.65 -0.23 -3.45
C GLU A 138 16.92 -0.92 -4.61
N VAL A 139 16.26 -0.14 -5.47
CA VAL A 139 15.57 -0.66 -6.66
C VAL A 139 15.78 0.27 -7.84
N ALA A 140 16.42 -0.25 -8.90
CA ALA A 140 16.48 0.48 -10.17
C ALA A 140 15.08 0.48 -10.81
N ILE A 141 14.31 1.54 -10.57
CA ILE A 141 13.02 1.75 -11.23
C ILE A 141 13.29 2.20 -12.66
N PRO A 142 12.78 1.47 -13.67
CA PRO A 142 12.94 1.88 -15.06
C PRO A 142 12.21 3.20 -15.34
N ARG A 143 12.57 3.90 -16.41
CA ARG A 143 11.85 5.11 -16.83
C ARG A 143 10.47 4.82 -17.41
N ASN A 144 10.27 3.59 -17.89
CA ASN A 144 9.00 3.12 -18.45
C ASN A 144 8.90 1.60 -18.32
N ILE A 145 7.69 1.06 -18.47
CA ILE A 145 7.39 -0.35 -18.69
C ILE A 145 6.64 -0.50 -20.01
N GLY A 146 7.17 -1.31 -20.92
CA GLY A 146 6.55 -1.50 -22.24
C GLY A 146 6.26 -0.23 -23.02
N GLY A 147 7.06 0.85 -22.84
CA GLY A 147 6.86 2.17 -23.44
C GLY A 147 5.98 3.12 -22.61
N ILE A 148 5.30 2.64 -21.58
CA ILE A 148 4.42 3.45 -20.71
C ILE A 148 5.29 4.17 -19.67
N PRO A 149 5.26 5.51 -19.58
CA PRO A 149 6.14 6.28 -18.70
C PRO A 149 5.82 6.03 -17.22
N ILE A 150 6.87 6.05 -16.38
CA ILE A 150 6.76 5.99 -14.93
C ILE A 150 7.01 7.38 -14.34
N LYS A 151 6.11 7.86 -13.48
CA LYS A 151 6.25 9.13 -12.76
C LYS A 151 6.29 8.89 -11.25
N ARG A 152 7.11 9.67 -10.57
CA ARG A 152 7.23 9.64 -9.10
C ARG A 152 6.30 10.67 -8.48
N VAL A 153 5.46 10.23 -7.54
CA VAL A 153 4.46 11.04 -6.85
C VAL A 153 4.45 10.76 -5.34
N GLY A 154 3.70 11.54 -4.60
CA GLY A 154 3.60 11.42 -3.15
C GLY A 154 4.82 11.99 -2.41
N GLY A 155 4.79 12.06 -1.11
CA GLY A 155 5.86 12.67 -0.31
C GLY A 155 5.93 12.23 1.15
N LYS A 156 4.82 11.81 1.73
CA LYS A 156 4.73 11.32 3.11
C LYS A 156 3.93 10.03 3.12
N TYR A 157 3.97 9.32 4.22
CA TYR A 157 3.09 8.18 4.46
C TYR A 157 1.83 8.62 5.23
N PRO A 158 0.68 7.96 5.03
CA PRO A 158 0.39 7.04 3.91
C PRO A 158 0.51 7.77 2.57
N ALA A 159 1.08 7.10 1.58
CA ALA A 159 1.42 7.75 0.30
C ALA A 159 0.17 8.15 -0.50
N GLN A 160 -0.90 7.39 -0.41
CA GLN A 160 -2.16 7.60 -1.13
C GLN A 160 -2.82 8.93 -0.77
N CYS A 161 -2.85 9.30 0.52
CA CYS A 161 -3.48 10.57 0.95
C CYS A 161 -2.89 11.81 0.28
N GLN A 162 -1.60 11.79 -0.05
CA GLN A 162 -0.94 12.93 -0.72
C GLN A 162 -0.93 12.80 -2.24
N MET A 163 -1.02 11.56 -2.73
CA MET A 163 -1.10 11.31 -4.16
C MET A 163 -2.35 11.94 -4.75
N GLU A 164 -3.49 11.76 -4.15
CA GLU A 164 -4.77 12.31 -4.63
C GLU A 164 -4.73 13.84 -4.75
N GLU A 165 -4.20 14.54 -3.73
CA GLU A 165 -4.02 16.00 -3.77
C GLU A 165 -3.05 16.42 -4.89
N GLU A 166 -1.89 15.74 -4.99
CA GLU A 166 -0.89 16.02 -6.03
C GLU A 166 -1.45 15.75 -7.43
N LEU A 167 -2.27 14.71 -7.61
CA LEU A 167 -2.91 14.40 -8.88
C LEU A 167 -3.97 15.44 -9.23
N ALA A 168 -4.81 15.84 -8.27
CA ALA A 168 -5.82 16.87 -8.47
C ALA A 168 -5.19 18.20 -8.90
N GLU A 169 -4.08 18.62 -8.29
CA GLU A 169 -3.34 19.81 -8.69
C GLU A 169 -2.69 19.66 -10.08
N ARG A 170 -1.96 18.55 -10.30
CA ARG A 170 -1.17 18.31 -11.52
C ARG A 170 -2.02 18.19 -12.76
N TYR A 171 -3.20 17.61 -12.64
CA TYR A 171 -4.13 17.35 -13.73
C TYR A 171 -5.33 18.30 -13.75
N SER A 172 -5.36 19.29 -12.85
CA SER A 172 -6.37 20.36 -12.89
C SER A 172 -6.42 21.02 -14.27
N GLY A 173 -7.60 21.05 -14.89
CA GLY A 173 -7.83 21.62 -16.21
C GLY A 173 -7.27 20.82 -17.42
N LYS A 174 -6.76 19.60 -17.20
CA LYS A 174 -6.20 18.74 -18.26
C LYS A 174 -7.13 17.62 -18.72
N GLY A 175 -8.39 17.66 -18.33
CA GLY A 175 -9.37 16.61 -18.60
C GLY A 175 -9.60 15.68 -17.40
N SER A 176 -10.34 14.60 -17.63
CA SER A 176 -10.60 13.56 -16.62
C SER A 176 -9.43 12.56 -16.54
N TRP A 177 -9.30 11.91 -15.41
CA TRP A 177 -8.36 10.80 -15.21
C TRP A 177 -9.03 9.64 -14.46
N LEU A 178 -8.58 8.44 -14.76
CA LEU A 178 -8.98 7.21 -14.08
C LEU A 178 -7.76 6.60 -13.40
N LEU A 179 -7.87 6.30 -12.10
CA LEU A 179 -6.84 5.60 -11.34
C LEU A 179 -7.21 4.12 -11.25
N CYS A 180 -6.28 3.24 -11.65
CA CYS A 180 -6.39 1.80 -11.51
C CYS A 180 -5.11 1.22 -10.91
N GLY A 181 -5.21 0.12 -10.18
CA GLY A 181 -4.08 -0.54 -9.56
C GLY A 181 -3.21 -1.33 -10.54
N ALA A 182 -1.92 -1.41 -10.25
CA ALA A 182 -0.98 -2.17 -11.07
C ALA A 182 -1.28 -3.68 -11.05
N CYS A 183 -1.76 -4.22 -9.93
CA CYS A 183 -2.14 -5.62 -9.83
C CYS A 183 -3.41 -5.92 -10.61
N ALA A 184 -4.40 -5.03 -10.61
CA ALA A 184 -5.59 -5.13 -11.46
C ALA A 184 -5.21 -5.20 -12.94
N MET A 185 -4.19 -4.45 -13.38
CA MET A 185 -3.70 -4.54 -14.77
C MET A 185 -3.08 -5.89 -15.08
N ILE A 186 -2.33 -6.50 -14.14
CA ILE A 186 -1.79 -7.85 -14.32
C ILE A 186 -2.93 -8.87 -14.47
N HIS A 187 -3.97 -8.76 -13.63
CA HIS A 187 -5.13 -9.64 -13.69
C HIS A 187 -5.95 -9.40 -14.97
N LEU A 188 -6.08 -8.16 -15.44
CA LEU A 188 -6.75 -7.86 -16.71
C LEU A 188 -6.04 -8.51 -17.89
N TYR A 189 -4.71 -8.46 -17.92
CA TYR A 189 -3.94 -9.17 -18.95
C TYR A 189 -4.24 -10.67 -18.93
N ARG A 190 -4.15 -11.29 -17.74
CA ARG A 190 -4.39 -12.72 -17.56
C ARG A 190 -5.81 -13.11 -17.95
N ALA A 191 -6.81 -12.31 -17.61
CA ALA A 191 -8.20 -12.57 -17.99
C ALA A 191 -8.41 -12.47 -19.50
N ALA A 192 -7.97 -11.37 -20.10
CA ALA A 192 -8.26 -11.10 -21.51
C ALA A 192 -7.42 -11.94 -22.48
N VAL A 193 -6.16 -12.22 -22.13
CA VAL A 193 -5.20 -12.93 -22.99
C VAL A 193 -5.11 -14.41 -22.66
N GLU A 194 -5.09 -14.76 -21.38
CA GLU A 194 -4.88 -16.13 -20.90
C GLU A 194 -6.18 -16.83 -20.45
N GLY A 195 -7.31 -16.11 -20.36
CA GLY A 195 -8.59 -16.64 -19.90
C GLY A 195 -8.62 -17.02 -18.41
N ARG A 196 -7.79 -16.38 -17.58
CA ARG A 196 -7.61 -16.72 -16.16
C ARG A 196 -8.33 -15.74 -15.26
N PRO A 197 -9.26 -16.18 -14.38
CA PRO A 197 -9.93 -15.31 -13.41
C PRO A 197 -9.01 -14.82 -12.32
N GLN A 198 -9.42 -13.78 -11.58
CA GLN A 198 -8.70 -13.26 -10.41
C GLN A 198 -8.97 -14.15 -9.20
N THR A 199 -8.16 -15.19 -9.03
CA THR A 199 -8.23 -16.10 -7.88
C THR A 199 -7.07 -15.91 -6.89
N THR A 200 -6.16 -15.00 -7.20
CA THR A 200 -4.96 -14.71 -6.41
C THR A 200 -4.84 -13.23 -6.11
N THR A 201 -4.05 -12.90 -5.09
CA THR A 201 -3.60 -11.53 -4.81
C THR A 201 -2.10 -11.52 -4.48
N PHE A 202 -1.49 -10.34 -4.51
CA PHE A 202 -0.08 -10.17 -4.20
C PHE A 202 0.10 -9.65 -2.78
N VAL A 203 0.84 -10.38 -1.97
CA VAL A 203 1.04 -10.12 -0.55
C VAL A 203 2.52 -9.98 -0.23
N THR A 204 2.91 -8.91 0.42
CA THR A 204 4.26 -8.79 0.99
C THR A 204 4.34 -9.56 2.30
N VAL A 205 5.24 -10.52 2.40
CA VAL A 205 5.50 -11.25 3.65
C VAL A 205 6.86 -10.83 4.20
N ALA A 206 6.85 -10.22 5.39
CA ALA A 206 8.04 -9.64 6.02
C ALA A 206 7.96 -9.68 7.55
N GLY A 207 8.96 -9.12 8.20
CA GLY A 207 9.07 -9.05 9.65
C GLY A 207 10.32 -9.75 10.17
N ASN A 208 10.66 -9.50 11.45
CA ASN A 208 11.86 -10.07 12.05
C ASN A 208 11.77 -11.57 12.35
N CYS A 209 10.55 -12.14 12.31
CA CYS A 209 10.33 -13.58 12.40
C CYS A 209 10.31 -14.29 11.05
N VAL A 210 10.58 -13.58 9.92
CA VAL A 210 10.55 -14.13 8.57
C VAL A 210 11.96 -14.29 8.04
N GLY A 211 12.36 -15.52 7.68
CA GLY A 211 13.70 -15.82 7.19
C GLY A 211 13.95 -15.33 5.75
N PHE A 212 12.90 -15.38 4.90
CA PHE A 212 12.97 -15.02 3.48
C PHE A 212 11.86 -14.04 3.11
N PRO A 213 11.99 -12.75 3.50
CA PRO A 213 11.01 -11.72 3.15
C PRO A 213 10.87 -11.59 1.64
N ARG A 214 9.62 -11.54 1.12
CA ARG A 214 9.33 -11.46 -0.31
C ARG A 214 7.89 -11.11 -0.60
N ASN A 215 7.60 -10.78 -1.86
CA ASN A 215 6.25 -10.78 -2.37
C ASN A 215 5.82 -12.19 -2.76
N VAL A 216 4.60 -12.55 -2.42
CA VAL A 216 3.99 -13.84 -2.72
C VAL A 216 2.70 -13.61 -3.50
N GLU A 217 2.53 -14.29 -4.62
CA GLU A 217 1.24 -14.43 -5.25
C GLU A 217 0.51 -15.59 -4.57
N ALA A 218 -0.53 -15.27 -3.82
CA ALA A 218 -1.26 -16.20 -2.97
C ALA A 218 -2.71 -16.38 -3.43
N PRO A 219 -3.23 -17.63 -3.49
CA PRO A 219 -4.65 -17.85 -3.68
C PRO A 219 -5.49 -17.18 -2.59
N LEU A 220 -6.64 -16.64 -2.97
CA LEU A 220 -7.61 -16.10 -2.01
C LEU A 220 -8.07 -17.21 -1.06
N GLY A 221 -8.21 -16.86 0.22
CA GLY A 221 -8.57 -17.82 1.27
C GLY A 221 -7.39 -18.61 1.85
N THR A 222 -6.14 -18.41 1.38
CA THR A 222 -4.95 -19.03 1.95
C THR A 222 -4.78 -18.63 3.42
N PRO A 223 -4.60 -19.57 4.36
CA PRO A 223 -4.31 -19.25 5.75
C PRO A 223 -3.00 -18.47 5.90
N VAL A 224 -3.01 -17.41 6.69
CA VAL A 224 -1.83 -16.55 6.94
C VAL A 224 -0.64 -17.36 7.44
N LEU A 225 -0.89 -18.39 8.24
CA LEU A 225 0.17 -19.27 8.74
C LEU A 225 0.92 -19.99 7.61
N GLU A 226 0.25 -20.36 6.53
CA GLU A 226 0.88 -21.04 5.38
C GLU A 226 1.80 -20.10 4.62
N LEU A 227 1.40 -18.84 4.43
CA LEU A 227 2.26 -17.80 3.87
C LEU A 227 3.54 -17.61 4.70
N LEU A 228 3.40 -17.50 6.01
CA LEU A 228 4.54 -17.35 6.91
C LEU A 228 5.48 -18.57 6.85
N LYS A 229 4.94 -19.79 6.80
CA LYS A 229 5.74 -21.02 6.63
C LYS A 229 6.48 -21.03 5.30
N LEU A 230 5.81 -20.65 4.20
CA LEU A 230 6.40 -20.56 2.86
C LEU A 230 7.61 -19.61 2.82
N CYS A 231 7.54 -18.53 3.60
CA CYS A 231 8.59 -17.52 3.72
C CYS A 231 9.59 -17.81 4.85
N GLY A 232 9.55 -19.01 5.44
CA GLY A 232 10.48 -19.44 6.46
C GLY A 232 10.27 -18.73 7.79
N LEU A 233 9.12 -19.01 8.44
CA LEU A 233 8.88 -18.56 9.81
C LEU A 233 9.96 -19.12 10.74
N THR A 234 10.80 -18.23 11.30
CA THR A 234 11.99 -18.61 12.08
C THR A 234 11.66 -18.87 13.55
N GLU A 235 10.68 -18.15 14.07
CA GLU A 235 10.25 -18.25 15.47
C GLU A 235 8.79 -17.82 15.63
N ARG A 236 8.20 -18.11 16.80
CA ARG A 236 6.82 -17.69 17.06
C ARG A 236 6.75 -16.17 17.22
N PRO A 237 6.00 -15.45 16.37
CA PRO A 237 5.81 -14.02 16.52
C PRO A 237 5.00 -13.70 17.78
N THR A 238 5.21 -12.53 18.36
CA THR A 238 4.36 -12.00 19.43
C THR A 238 3.11 -11.36 18.86
N ARG A 239 3.17 -10.89 17.62
CA ARG A 239 2.02 -10.42 16.84
C ARG A 239 2.27 -10.59 15.35
N VAL A 240 1.19 -10.71 14.60
CA VAL A 240 1.19 -10.62 13.15
C VAL A 240 0.28 -9.48 12.74
N ILE A 241 0.75 -8.65 11.81
CA ILE A 241 0.01 -7.50 11.29
C ILE A 241 -0.42 -7.83 9.87
N LEU A 242 -1.69 -7.73 9.58
CA LEU A 242 -2.28 -7.80 8.24
C LEU A 242 -2.38 -6.39 7.68
N GLY A 243 -1.73 -6.13 6.57
CA GLY A 243 -1.51 -4.79 6.05
C GLY A 243 -0.16 -4.21 6.48
N GLY A 244 0.00 -2.90 6.39
CA GLY A 244 1.25 -2.23 6.75
C GLY A 244 1.40 -1.94 8.25
N PRO A 245 2.58 -1.48 8.69
CA PRO A 245 2.86 -1.24 10.11
C PRO A 245 2.20 0.03 10.67
N LEU A 246 1.56 0.84 9.84
CA LEU A 246 0.92 2.10 10.23
C LEU A 246 -0.59 1.93 10.44
N THR A 247 -1.28 1.29 9.50
CA THR A 247 -2.74 1.18 9.48
C THR A 247 -3.23 -0.26 9.53
N GLY A 248 -2.34 -1.24 9.44
CA GLY A 248 -2.68 -2.67 9.48
C GLY A 248 -3.27 -3.12 10.81
N THR A 249 -3.95 -4.25 10.77
CA THR A 249 -4.61 -4.87 11.93
C THR A 249 -3.76 -5.99 12.49
N ALA A 250 -3.50 -5.96 13.80
CA ALA A 250 -2.80 -7.03 14.48
C ALA A 250 -3.73 -8.21 14.78
N THR A 251 -3.26 -9.43 14.53
CA THR A 251 -3.96 -10.67 14.84
C THR A 251 -3.07 -11.66 15.58
N GLU A 252 -3.70 -12.51 16.40
CA GLU A 252 -3.06 -13.66 17.03
C GLU A 252 -3.56 -14.99 16.42
N ASP A 253 -4.65 -14.94 15.66
CA ASP A 253 -5.30 -16.11 15.06
C ASP A 253 -4.78 -16.42 13.65
N LEU A 254 -3.56 -16.88 13.58
CA LEU A 254 -2.88 -17.15 12.30
C LEU A 254 -3.47 -18.31 11.48
N ARG A 255 -4.33 -19.13 12.08
CA ARG A 255 -4.91 -20.30 11.39
C ARG A 255 -6.23 -19.98 10.71
N ASN A 256 -7.03 -19.12 11.33
CA ASN A 256 -8.34 -18.74 10.80
C ASN A 256 -8.27 -17.48 9.94
N GLU A 257 -7.27 -16.61 10.19
CA GLU A 257 -7.02 -15.48 9.30
C GLU A 257 -6.57 -15.95 7.91
N LYS A 258 -7.19 -15.38 6.90
CA LYS A 258 -7.01 -15.77 5.50
C LYS A 258 -6.63 -14.57 4.66
N VAL A 259 -5.96 -14.87 3.55
CA VAL A 259 -5.66 -13.87 2.52
C VAL A 259 -6.95 -13.45 1.82
N GLU A 260 -7.18 -12.17 1.81
CA GLU A 260 -8.26 -11.49 1.09
C GLU A 260 -7.68 -10.56 0.01
N LEU A 261 -8.51 -10.06 -0.89
CA LEU A 261 -8.06 -9.07 -1.90
C LEU A 261 -7.44 -7.82 -1.27
N SER A 262 -7.92 -7.42 -0.10
CA SER A 262 -7.43 -6.29 0.67
C SER A 262 -6.11 -6.55 1.43
N THR A 263 -5.63 -7.80 1.46
CA THR A 263 -4.41 -8.18 2.19
C THR A 263 -3.16 -7.75 1.42
N THR A 264 -2.61 -6.59 1.74
CA THR A 264 -1.39 -6.05 1.08
C THR A 264 -0.11 -6.61 1.67
N ALA A 265 -0.09 -6.90 2.98
CA ALA A 265 1.08 -7.48 3.64
C ALA A 265 0.72 -8.38 4.83
N VAL A 266 1.65 -9.27 5.17
CA VAL A 266 1.66 -10.06 6.40
C VAL A 266 3.01 -9.84 7.08
N LEU A 267 3.01 -9.13 8.21
CA LEU A 267 4.22 -8.79 8.96
C LEU A 267 4.29 -9.59 10.25
N ALA A 268 5.19 -10.57 10.32
CA ALA A 268 5.39 -11.38 11.53
C ALA A 268 6.49 -10.75 12.40
N ILE A 269 6.08 -10.26 13.56
CA ILE A 269 6.92 -9.45 14.44
C ILE A 269 7.06 -10.11 15.80
N ARG A 270 8.27 -10.10 16.33
CA ARG A 270 8.57 -10.39 17.71
C ARG A 270 9.15 -9.15 18.38
N ASP A 271 8.39 -8.63 19.32
CA ASP A 271 8.85 -7.54 20.16
C ASP A 271 9.66 -8.10 21.32
N ASP A 272 10.88 -7.59 21.53
CA ASP A 272 11.60 -7.86 22.75
C ASP A 272 10.92 -7.13 23.92
N LYS A 273 10.79 -7.83 25.03
CA LYS A 273 10.04 -7.40 26.22
C LYS A 273 10.51 -6.01 26.71
N HIS A 274 9.52 -5.17 27.07
CA HIS A 274 9.61 -3.86 27.72
C HIS A 274 9.80 -2.65 26.80
N GLU A 275 8.71 -2.19 26.23
CA GLU A 275 8.64 -0.84 25.67
C GLU A 275 8.41 0.18 26.79
N TYR A 276 9.47 0.80 27.25
CA TYR A 276 9.33 2.01 28.08
C TYR A 276 8.99 3.20 27.17
N SER A 277 7.93 3.92 27.50
CA SER A 277 7.65 5.22 26.93
C SER A 277 8.46 6.27 27.71
N TYR A 278 9.26 7.05 27.02
CA TYR A 278 10.05 8.12 27.63
C TYR A 278 9.36 9.46 27.47
N THR A 279 9.70 10.43 28.33
CA THR A 279 9.19 11.79 28.20
C THR A 279 9.50 12.38 26.83
N CYS A 280 8.57 13.17 26.28
CA CYS A 280 8.79 13.85 25.01
C CYS A 280 10.01 14.78 25.06
N ILE A 281 10.93 14.58 24.11
CA ILE A 281 12.17 15.39 24.00
C ILE A 281 12.03 16.59 23.07
N GLY A 282 10.81 16.93 22.60
CA GLY A 282 10.57 18.09 21.75
C GLY A 282 11.22 18.04 20.37
N CYS A 283 11.54 16.86 19.82
CA CYS A 283 12.31 16.72 18.58
C CYS A 283 11.56 17.11 17.29
N GLY A 284 10.25 17.36 17.34
CA GLY A 284 9.42 17.80 16.21
C GLY A 284 9.17 16.77 15.09
N ARG A 285 9.67 15.52 15.22
CA ARG A 285 9.54 14.49 14.16
C ARG A 285 8.09 14.14 13.85
N CYS A 286 7.23 14.10 14.86
CA CYS A 286 5.80 13.82 14.69
C CYS A 286 5.11 14.88 13.79
N THR A 287 5.48 16.15 13.92
CA THR A 287 5.00 17.24 13.05
C THR A 287 5.57 17.09 11.64
N ALA A 288 6.86 16.77 11.51
CA ALA A 288 7.51 16.67 10.20
C ALA A 288 6.92 15.55 9.32
N VAL A 289 6.45 14.44 9.92
CA VAL A 289 5.88 13.31 9.18
C VAL A 289 4.37 13.38 9.02
N CYS A 290 3.69 14.29 9.72
CA CYS A 290 2.23 14.39 9.62
C CYS A 290 1.81 14.74 8.19
N PRO A 291 0.97 13.93 7.51
CA PRO A 291 0.49 14.23 6.18
C PRO A 291 -0.36 15.51 6.17
N GLN A 292 -1.14 15.75 7.21
CA GLN A 292 -1.99 16.94 7.36
C GLN A 292 -1.25 18.16 7.94
N GLY A 293 0.08 18.11 8.11
CA GLY A 293 0.85 19.23 8.66
C GLY A 293 0.57 19.59 10.11
N LEU A 294 -0.16 18.75 10.84
CA LEU A 294 -0.53 18.99 12.24
C LEU A 294 0.70 18.93 13.17
N ASN A 295 0.51 19.42 14.39
CA ASN A 295 1.44 19.19 15.50
C ASN A 295 0.87 18.16 16.50
N PRO A 296 1.01 16.83 16.24
CA PRO A 296 0.33 15.81 17.03
C PRO A 296 0.72 15.82 18.50
N MET A 297 1.98 16.12 18.83
CA MET A 297 2.40 16.18 20.24
C MET A 297 1.78 17.38 20.98
N ARG A 298 1.65 18.52 20.31
CA ARG A 298 0.98 19.69 20.90
C ARG A 298 -0.49 19.42 21.14
N ILE A 299 -1.17 18.83 20.16
CA ILE A 299 -2.57 18.38 20.31
C ILE A 299 -2.70 17.46 21.52
N LEU A 300 -1.85 16.43 21.61
CA LEU A 300 -1.88 15.49 22.73
C LEU A 300 -1.62 16.15 24.09
N GLN A 301 -0.73 17.15 24.16
CA GLN A 301 -0.47 17.88 25.38
C GLN A 301 -1.69 18.67 25.85
N GLU A 302 -2.43 19.31 24.94
CA GLU A 302 -3.66 20.02 25.30
C GLU A 302 -4.78 19.06 25.74
N LEU A 303 -4.91 17.91 25.07
CA LEU A 303 -5.84 16.85 25.49
C LEU A 303 -5.53 16.32 26.90
N ARG A 304 -4.26 16.05 27.20
CA ARG A 304 -3.83 15.60 28.54
C ARG A 304 -4.08 16.65 29.64
N ARG A 305 -4.19 17.93 29.26
CA ARG A 305 -4.56 19.03 30.15
C ARG A 305 -6.08 19.22 30.28
N GLY A 306 -6.88 18.45 29.57
CA GLY A 306 -8.32 18.63 29.49
C GLY A 306 -8.75 19.82 28.63
N ASN A 307 -7.84 20.44 27.88
CA ASN A 307 -8.12 21.62 27.07
C ASN A 307 -8.60 21.23 25.66
N ARG A 308 -9.82 20.72 25.57
CA ARG A 308 -10.45 20.26 24.33
C ARG A 308 -10.47 21.35 23.27
N ARG A 309 -10.87 22.57 23.65
CA ARG A 309 -10.96 23.68 22.70
C ARG A 309 -9.63 24.01 22.02
N ALA A 310 -8.54 24.02 22.77
CA ALA A 310 -7.21 24.23 22.19
C ALA A 310 -6.79 23.08 21.25
N ALA A 311 -7.18 21.83 21.53
CA ALA A 311 -6.93 20.71 20.63
C ALA A 311 -7.73 20.85 19.33
N GLU A 312 -8.98 21.33 19.37
CA GLU A 312 -9.80 21.64 18.20
C GLU A 312 -9.18 22.79 17.38
N GLU A 313 -8.73 23.85 18.02
CA GLU A 313 -8.04 24.99 17.38
C GLU A 313 -6.70 24.55 16.72
N LEU A 314 -6.07 23.50 17.22
CA LEU A 314 -4.87 22.87 16.63
C LEU A 314 -5.18 21.88 15.49
N GLY A 315 -6.44 21.71 15.10
CA GLY A 315 -6.86 20.90 13.96
C GLY A 315 -6.95 19.40 14.25
N ILE A 316 -7.30 18.97 15.48
CA ILE A 316 -7.43 17.54 15.80
C ILE A 316 -8.40 16.81 14.87
N GLU A 317 -9.41 17.50 14.34
CA GLU A 317 -10.41 16.91 13.43
C GLU A 317 -9.82 16.55 12.06
N ASP A 318 -8.76 17.23 11.62
CA ASP A 318 -8.07 16.95 10.36
C ASP A 318 -7.14 15.72 10.46
N CYS A 319 -7.03 15.11 11.65
CA CYS A 319 -6.19 13.93 11.86
C CYS A 319 -6.75 12.72 11.11
N THR A 320 -6.01 12.22 10.12
CA THR A 320 -6.35 11.03 9.30
C THR A 320 -6.11 9.70 10.00
N GLN A 321 -5.65 9.70 11.26
CA GLN A 321 -5.39 8.49 12.06
C GLN A 321 -4.29 7.56 11.49
N CYS A 322 -3.43 8.09 10.66
CA CYS A 322 -2.37 7.34 9.95
C CYS A 322 -1.25 6.80 10.84
N THR A 323 -1.25 7.04 12.12
CA THR A 323 -0.28 6.60 13.15
C THR A 323 1.19 6.98 12.93
N CYS A 324 1.56 7.66 11.85
CA CYS A 324 2.94 8.05 11.54
C CYS A 324 3.65 8.78 12.68
N CYS A 325 2.91 9.60 13.45
CA CYS A 325 3.46 10.35 14.58
C CYS A 325 3.92 9.45 15.74
N SER A 326 3.20 8.36 16.02
CA SER A 326 3.63 7.33 16.98
C SER A 326 4.82 6.54 16.43
N TYR A 327 4.71 6.12 15.17
CA TYR A 327 5.71 5.31 14.50
C TYR A 327 7.10 5.96 14.48
N ILE A 328 7.19 7.28 14.23
CA ILE A 328 8.46 8.01 14.17
C ILE A 328 9.00 8.45 15.53
N CYS A 329 8.22 8.37 16.61
CA CYS A 329 8.57 8.97 17.90
C CYS A 329 9.78 8.29 18.55
N PRO A 330 10.94 8.95 18.75
CA PRO A 330 12.11 8.34 19.39
C PRO A 330 11.92 8.10 20.89
N SER A 331 10.93 8.80 21.50
CA SER A 331 10.53 8.59 22.89
C SER A 331 9.46 7.52 23.07
N ARG A 332 9.12 6.78 22.00
CA ARG A 332 8.11 5.70 22.02
C ARG A 332 6.76 6.13 22.60
N GLN A 333 6.37 7.40 22.38
CA GLN A 333 5.06 7.90 22.78
C GLN A 333 4.00 7.33 21.83
N SER A 334 2.90 6.81 22.40
CA SER A 334 1.72 6.41 21.62
C SER A 334 0.87 7.62 21.24
N VAL A 335 1.47 8.57 20.49
CA VAL A 335 0.84 9.86 20.19
C VAL A 335 -0.50 9.69 19.48
N ALA A 336 -0.52 8.90 18.41
CA ALA A 336 -1.75 8.62 17.66
C ALA A 336 -2.76 7.86 18.52
N GLY A 337 -2.31 6.81 19.23
CA GLY A 337 -3.19 5.98 20.05
C GLY A 337 -3.93 6.80 21.11
N GLU A 338 -3.23 7.69 21.81
CA GLU A 338 -3.87 8.56 22.80
C GLU A 338 -4.81 9.57 22.15
N ILE A 339 -4.42 10.22 21.03
CA ILE A 339 -5.31 11.13 20.28
C ILE A 339 -6.59 10.39 19.86
N LEU A 340 -6.49 9.15 19.36
CA LEU A 340 -7.65 8.35 18.97
C LEU A 340 -8.59 8.07 20.14
N LEU A 341 -8.04 7.67 21.28
CA LEU A 341 -8.83 7.44 22.50
C LEU A 341 -9.59 8.70 22.94
N TYR A 342 -8.92 9.86 22.91
CA TYR A 342 -9.59 11.13 23.23
C TYR A 342 -10.70 11.48 22.21
N ARG A 343 -10.45 11.30 20.91
CA ARG A 343 -11.48 11.53 19.89
C ARG A 343 -12.70 10.61 20.05
N GLN A 344 -12.48 9.34 20.42
CA GLN A 344 -13.60 8.41 20.69
C GLN A 344 -14.43 8.87 21.88
N LYS A 345 -13.80 9.25 23.00
CA LYS A 345 -14.49 9.79 24.18
C LYS A 345 -15.26 11.08 23.85
N MET A 346 -14.64 12.00 23.09
CA MET A 346 -15.30 13.22 22.64
C MET A 346 -16.56 12.96 21.84
N LYS A 347 -16.57 11.96 20.96
CA LYS A 347 -17.76 11.55 20.16
C LYS A 347 -18.82 10.85 21.01
N GLY A 348 -18.43 10.10 22.04
CA GLY A 348 -19.32 9.41 22.96
C GLY A 348 -19.98 10.30 24.01
N GLY A 349 -19.64 11.59 24.09
CA GLY A 349 -20.18 12.51 25.08
C GLY A 349 -19.63 12.30 26.51
N GLU A 350 -18.61 11.49 26.67
CA GLU A 350 -17.89 11.31 27.93
C GLU A 350 -16.86 12.43 28.09
N GLU A 351 -16.82 13.05 29.27
CA GLU A 351 -15.73 13.97 29.62
C GLU A 351 -14.41 13.18 29.67
N PRO A 352 -13.33 13.74 29.11
CA PRO A 352 -12.04 13.09 29.01
C PRO A 352 -11.32 12.86 30.33
#